data_a3ff404b8a8c5d9932fd6955492e3e33
#
_entry.id   a3ff404b8a8c5d9932fd6955492e3e33
#
_cell.length_a   1.000
_cell.length_b   1.000
_cell.length_c   1.000
_cell.angle_alpha   90.00
_cell.angle_beta   90.00
_cell.angle_gamma   90.00
#
_symmetry.space_group_name_H-M   'P 1'
#
loop_
_entity.id
_entity.type
_entity.pdbx_description
1 polymer ?
#
loop_
_entity_poly.entity_id
_entity_poly.type
_entity_poly.pdbx_seq_one_letter_code
_entity_poly.pdbx_strand_id
1 'polypeptide(L)'
;LEDAYIGKVIERSFLPLIQIFQPEVVDINMPAAGWFHGLAIVSIKKRYPGQAKKVMMGLWGLGQFMLTKMIIVVDNNINVHNVNEVIWAVTTRTDPKRDTLILDNVPTDTLDPASHLVNLGSKLGIDATVKWKEEGFARAWQEVVKPDQETEKLVDSKWKEYGITEDSTD
;
A
#
# COMPACT_ATOMS: atom_id res chain seq x y z
N LEU A 1 -5.61 11.47 -17.38
CA LEU A 1 -4.82 10.59 -18.26
C LEU A 1 -3.32 10.78 -18.02
N GLU A 2 -2.83 12.02 -17.96
CA GLU A 2 -1.41 12.37 -17.74
C GLU A 2 -0.89 11.77 -16.43
N ASP A 3 -1.58 11.98 -15.31
CA ASP A 3 -1.20 11.47 -13.99
C ASP A 3 -1.05 9.95 -13.97
N ALA A 4 -1.90 9.22 -14.70
CA ALA A 4 -1.82 7.78 -14.79
C ALA A 4 -0.52 7.32 -15.48
N TYR A 5 -0.11 8.01 -16.54
CA TYR A 5 1.13 7.67 -17.24
C TYR A 5 2.36 8.08 -16.44
N ILE A 6 2.37 9.29 -15.85
CA ILE A 6 3.49 9.78 -15.04
C ILE A 6 3.70 8.86 -13.83
N GLY A 7 2.64 8.49 -13.13
CA GLY A 7 2.72 7.54 -12.02
C GLY A 7 3.36 6.22 -12.42
N LYS A 8 2.94 5.63 -13.56
CA LYS A 8 3.52 4.38 -14.08
C LYS A 8 5.00 4.51 -14.48
N VAL A 9 5.39 5.62 -15.10
CA VAL A 9 6.79 5.87 -15.45
C VAL A 9 7.63 5.98 -14.19
N ILE A 10 7.19 6.74 -13.19
CA ILE A 10 7.92 6.91 -11.93
C ILE A 10 8.07 5.55 -11.23
N GLU A 11 6.99 4.82 -11.00
CA GLU A 11 7.07 3.54 -10.29
C GLU A 11 7.98 2.53 -10.99
N ARG A 12 7.94 2.42 -12.31
CA ARG A 12 8.77 1.45 -13.06
C ARG A 12 10.22 1.89 -13.19
N SER A 13 10.49 3.18 -13.34
CA SER A 13 11.85 3.72 -13.46
C SER A 13 12.58 3.74 -12.11
N PHE A 14 11.88 4.05 -11.02
CA PHE A 14 12.51 4.18 -9.71
C PHE A 14 12.54 2.86 -8.91
N LEU A 15 11.68 1.89 -9.20
CA LEU A 15 11.66 0.63 -8.46
C LEU A 15 13.04 -0.06 -8.40
N PRO A 16 13.80 -0.22 -9.50
CA PRO A 16 15.15 -0.82 -9.43
C PRO A 16 16.12 0.00 -8.57
N LEU A 17 16.03 1.33 -8.59
CA LEU A 17 16.88 2.21 -7.78
C LEU A 17 16.53 2.09 -6.30
N ILE A 18 15.23 2.03 -5.97
CA ILE A 18 14.76 1.83 -4.61
C ILE A 18 15.25 0.50 -4.06
N GLN A 19 15.20 -0.56 -4.86
CA GLN A 19 15.63 -1.90 -4.46
C GLN A 19 17.14 -2.00 -4.15
N ILE A 20 17.95 -1.08 -4.64
CA ILE A 20 19.37 -1.00 -4.26
C ILE A 20 19.50 -0.61 -2.77
N PHE A 21 18.69 0.34 -2.29
CA PHE A 21 18.75 0.85 -0.92
C PHE A 21 17.76 0.15 0.03
N GLN A 22 16.69 -0.39 -0.52
CA GLN A 22 15.60 -1.07 0.18
C GLN A 22 15.24 -2.37 -0.54
N PRO A 23 16.09 -3.40 -0.44
CA PRO A 23 15.91 -4.66 -1.19
C PRO A 23 14.67 -5.47 -0.77
N GLU A 24 14.04 -5.11 0.35
CA GLU A 24 12.76 -5.66 0.77
C GLU A 24 11.58 -5.21 -0.07
N VAL A 25 11.68 -4.08 -0.77
CA VAL A 25 10.61 -3.58 -1.64
C VAL A 25 10.48 -4.49 -2.86
N VAL A 26 9.28 -5.02 -3.06
CA VAL A 26 8.96 -5.96 -4.14
C VAL A 26 8.32 -5.23 -5.31
N ASP A 27 7.31 -4.40 -5.03
CA ASP A 27 6.59 -3.63 -6.05
C ASP A 27 6.02 -2.34 -5.49
N ILE A 28 5.70 -1.40 -6.37
CA ILE A 28 5.13 -0.09 -6.05
C ILE A 28 4.01 0.20 -7.04
N ASN A 29 2.91 0.75 -6.54
CA ASN A 29 1.85 1.34 -7.34
C ASN A 29 1.59 2.78 -6.90
N MET A 30 1.60 3.70 -7.85
CA MET A 30 1.19 5.10 -7.68
C MET A 30 -0.10 5.32 -8.47
N PRO A 31 -1.27 5.02 -7.88
CA PRO A 31 -2.54 5.03 -8.60
C PRO A 31 -2.94 6.43 -9.03
N ALA A 32 -3.50 6.56 -10.23
CA ALA A 32 -3.99 7.85 -10.75
C ALA A 32 -5.04 8.50 -9.83
N ALA A 33 -5.88 7.68 -9.18
CA ALA A 33 -6.85 8.14 -8.19
C ALA A 33 -6.19 8.79 -6.95
N GLY A 34 -4.93 8.44 -6.67
CA GLY A 34 -4.11 9.06 -5.61
C GLY A 34 -3.31 10.27 -6.09
N TRP A 35 -3.62 10.79 -7.28
CA TRP A 35 -2.91 11.92 -7.84
C TRP A 35 -1.38 11.69 -7.87
N PHE A 36 -0.97 10.60 -8.43
CA PHE A 36 0.36 9.98 -8.51
C PHE A 36 1.38 10.33 -7.38
N HIS A 37 1.60 11.58 -7.04
CA HIS A 37 2.40 11.99 -5.89
C HIS A 37 1.65 11.88 -4.54
N GLY A 38 0.33 11.92 -4.54
CA GLY A 38 -0.48 11.90 -3.33
C GLY A 38 -0.41 10.57 -2.59
N LEU A 39 -0.31 9.45 -3.33
CA LEU A 39 -0.33 8.10 -2.76
C LEU A 39 0.66 7.16 -3.44
N ALA A 40 1.49 6.49 -2.65
CA ALA A 40 2.25 5.32 -3.06
C ALA A 40 1.83 4.10 -2.23
N ILE A 41 1.54 2.99 -2.90
CA ILE A 41 1.28 1.68 -2.29
C ILE A 41 2.50 0.81 -2.55
N VAL A 42 3.10 0.26 -1.50
CA VAL A 42 4.40 -0.43 -1.55
C VAL A 42 4.27 -1.81 -0.95
N SER A 43 4.58 -2.85 -1.71
CA SER A 43 4.69 -4.20 -1.18
C SER A 43 6.11 -4.51 -0.75
N ILE A 44 6.23 -5.15 0.41
CA ILE A 44 7.54 -5.53 0.97
C ILE A 44 7.58 -7.00 1.36
N LYS A 45 8.76 -7.59 1.27
CA LYS A 45 9.08 -8.86 1.92
C LYS A 45 9.61 -8.57 3.32
N LYS A 46 8.70 -8.47 4.28
CA LYS A 46 9.02 -8.16 5.68
C LYS A 46 9.92 -9.22 6.29
N ARG A 47 10.97 -8.81 7.01
CA ARG A 47 11.98 -9.68 7.63
C ARG A 47 12.19 -9.42 9.12
N TYR A 48 11.79 -8.24 9.64
CA TYR A 48 11.94 -7.86 11.03
C TYR A 48 10.86 -6.85 11.45
N PRO A 49 10.59 -6.72 12.75
CA PRO A 49 9.64 -5.75 13.29
C PRO A 49 9.98 -4.31 12.93
N GLY A 50 8.96 -3.50 12.63
CA GLY A 50 9.12 -2.07 12.30
C GLY A 50 9.66 -1.78 10.90
N GLN A 51 9.90 -2.80 10.07
CA GLN A 51 10.49 -2.63 8.74
C GLN A 51 9.61 -1.78 7.81
N ALA A 52 8.29 -1.86 7.93
CA ALA A 52 7.38 -1.02 7.14
C ALA A 52 7.65 0.48 7.39
N LYS A 53 7.82 0.88 8.65
CA LYS A 53 8.13 2.28 8.99
C LYS A 53 9.52 2.70 8.48
N LYS A 54 10.51 1.80 8.52
CA LYS A 54 11.84 2.03 7.90
C LYS A 54 11.71 2.29 6.41
N VAL A 55 10.88 1.51 5.70
CA VAL A 55 10.65 1.69 4.26
C VAL A 55 10.00 3.04 3.97
N MET A 56 8.98 3.43 4.72
CA MET A 56 8.33 4.74 4.58
C MET A 56 9.34 5.90 4.71
N MET A 57 10.12 5.89 5.80
CA MET A 57 11.14 6.92 6.04
C MET A 57 12.21 6.95 4.94
N GLY A 58 12.64 5.79 4.49
CA GLY A 58 13.62 5.68 3.41
C GLY A 58 13.10 6.20 2.08
N LEU A 59 11.84 5.93 1.73
CA LEU A 59 11.21 6.45 0.52
C LEU A 59 11.07 7.97 0.59
N TRP A 60 10.57 8.52 1.68
CA TRP A 60 10.45 9.98 1.85
C TRP A 60 11.79 10.72 1.86
N GLY A 61 12.88 10.03 2.13
CA GLY A 61 14.24 10.57 1.99
C GLY A 61 14.85 10.41 0.60
N LEU A 62 14.16 9.81 -0.37
CA LEU A 62 14.73 9.41 -1.65
C LEU A 62 14.12 10.18 -2.84
N GLY A 63 14.85 11.16 -3.37
CA GLY A 63 14.55 11.84 -4.63
C GLY A 63 13.09 12.30 -4.75
N GLN A 64 12.41 11.90 -5.82
CA GLN A 64 11.02 12.29 -6.11
C GLN A 64 10.01 11.79 -5.06
N PHE A 65 10.30 10.70 -4.35
CA PHE A 65 9.41 10.19 -3.31
C PHE A 65 9.31 11.12 -2.10
N MET A 66 10.22 12.09 -1.97
CA MET A 66 10.07 13.13 -0.95
C MET A 66 8.78 13.96 -1.13
N LEU A 67 8.20 13.97 -2.33
CA LEU A 67 6.96 14.68 -2.63
C LEU A 67 5.71 13.85 -2.29
N THR A 68 5.85 12.51 -2.15
CA THR A 68 4.73 11.63 -1.85
C THR A 68 4.13 11.95 -0.48
N LYS A 69 2.82 12.21 -0.46
CA LYS A 69 2.08 12.57 0.75
C LYS A 69 1.75 11.39 1.63
N MET A 70 1.22 10.32 1.02
CA MET A 70 0.78 9.12 1.74
C MET A 70 1.51 7.89 1.22
N ILE A 71 1.96 7.03 2.14
CA ILE A 71 2.54 5.73 1.80
C ILE A 71 1.80 4.64 2.57
N ILE A 72 1.27 3.66 1.84
CA ILE A 72 0.71 2.43 2.40
C ILE A 72 1.69 1.31 2.14
N VAL A 73 2.14 0.62 3.19
CA VAL A 73 3.02 -0.54 3.07
C VAL A 73 2.24 -1.81 3.36
N VAL A 74 2.30 -2.76 2.45
CA VAL A 74 1.64 -4.07 2.54
C VAL A 74 2.65 -5.21 2.41
N ASP A 75 2.26 -6.43 2.79
CA ASP A 75 3.08 -7.61 2.54
C ASP A 75 3.13 -7.97 1.05
N ASN A 76 4.15 -8.74 0.66
CA ASN A 76 4.37 -9.15 -0.73
C ASN A 76 3.33 -10.12 -1.30
N ASN A 77 2.41 -10.62 -0.49
CA ASN A 77 1.27 -11.43 -0.93
C ASN A 77 0.03 -10.59 -1.28
N ILE A 78 0.11 -9.27 -1.14
CA ILE A 78 -0.94 -8.32 -1.52
C ILE A 78 -0.57 -7.69 -2.86
N ASN A 79 -1.48 -7.75 -3.82
CA ASN A 79 -1.29 -7.10 -5.11
C ASN A 79 -1.51 -5.59 -4.99
N VAL A 80 -0.43 -4.80 -5.04
CA VAL A 80 -0.50 -3.33 -4.94
C VAL A 80 -1.31 -2.66 -6.04
N HIS A 81 -1.53 -3.35 -7.18
CA HIS A 81 -2.33 -2.84 -8.29
C HIS A 81 -3.83 -3.16 -8.14
N ASN A 82 -4.20 -4.00 -7.18
CA ASN A 82 -5.58 -4.26 -6.80
C ASN A 82 -5.95 -3.42 -5.58
N VAL A 83 -6.56 -2.26 -5.83
CA VAL A 83 -6.90 -1.30 -4.76
C VAL A 83 -7.87 -1.93 -3.73
N ASN A 84 -8.78 -2.79 -4.14
CA ASN A 84 -9.70 -3.46 -3.22
C ASN A 84 -8.96 -4.38 -2.25
N GLU A 85 -7.96 -5.11 -2.73
CA GLU A 85 -7.12 -5.96 -1.89
C GLU A 85 -6.26 -5.13 -0.92
N VAL A 86 -5.77 -3.98 -1.37
CA VAL A 86 -5.03 -3.04 -0.53
C VAL A 86 -5.93 -2.46 0.58
N ILE A 87 -7.15 -2.03 0.24
CA ILE A 87 -8.11 -1.51 1.22
C ILE A 87 -8.46 -2.60 2.24
N TRP A 88 -8.68 -3.83 1.78
CA TRP A 88 -8.88 -4.96 2.68
C TRP A 88 -7.69 -5.15 3.64
N ALA A 89 -6.45 -5.10 3.14
CA ALA A 89 -5.26 -5.21 3.99
C ALA A 89 -5.18 -4.06 5.00
N VAL A 90 -5.44 -2.82 4.58
CA VAL A 90 -5.46 -1.65 5.47
C VAL A 90 -6.50 -1.83 6.58
N THR A 91 -7.72 -2.20 6.23
CA THR A 91 -8.82 -2.29 7.22
C THR A 91 -8.69 -3.47 8.18
N THR A 92 -8.07 -4.57 7.74
CA THR A 92 -7.94 -5.79 8.55
C THR A 92 -6.63 -5.91 9.33
N ARG A 93 -5.58 -5.18 8.93
CA ARG A 93 -4.23 -5.33 9.49
C ARG A 93 -3.72 -4.11 10.24
N THR A 94 -4.38 -2.96 10.12
CA THR A 94 -3.91 -1.70 10.72
C THR A 94 -4.68 -1.34 11.97
N ASP A 95 -3.96 -1.10 13.06
CA ASP A 95 -4.44 -0.32 14.21
C ASP A 95 -3.96 1.12 14.03
N PRO A 96 -4.87 2.12 13.93
CA PRO A 96 -4.50 3.49 13.59
C PRO A 96 -3.46 4.11 14.54
N LYS A 97 -3.48 3.75 15.82
CA LYS A 97 -2.52 4.30 16.80
C LYS A 97 -1.14 3.66 16.68
N ARG A 98 -1.08 2.35 16.47
CA ARG A 98 0.17 1.58 16.42
C ARG A 98 0.84 1.68 15.07
N ASP A 99 0.05 1.64 14.00
CA ASP A 99 0.51 1.33 12.64
C ASP A 99 0.55 2.53 11.71
N THR A 100 0.23 3.73 12.22
CA THR A 100 0.43 4.96 11.45
C THR A 100 1.73 5.64 11.83
N LEU A 101 2.27 6.39 10.87
CA LEU A 101 3.41 7.28 11.04
C LEU A 101 3.05 8.63 10.45
N ILE A 102 2.99 9.65 11.27
CA ILE A 102 2.75 11.03 10.84
C ILE A 102 4.07 11.80 10.97
N LEU A 103 4.49 12.43 9.87
CA LEU A 103 5.59 13.38 9.86
C LEU A 103 5.02 14.76 9.63
N ASP A 104 5.36 15.70 10.47
CA ASP A 104 4.90 17.08 10.40
C ASP A 104 6.03 18.02 10.00
N ASN A 105 5.68 19.16 9.38
CA ASN A 105 6.63 20.16 8.92
C ASN A 105 7.72 19.61 7.99
N VAL A 106 7.31 18.82 7.00
CA VAL A 106 8.20 18.20 6.01
C VAL A 106 7.86 18.67 4.60
N PRO A 107 8.81 18.58 3.64
CA PRO A 107 8.55 18.94 2.25
C PRO A 107 7.38 18.17 1.66
N THR A 108 6.48 18.90 0.98
CA THR A 108 5.34 18.36 0.22
C THR A 108 5.39 18.85 -1.21
N ASP A 109 4.55 18.29 -2.07
CA ASP A 109 4.40 18.77 -3.45
C ASP A 109 3.76 20.17 -3.47
N THR A 110 4.26 21.02 -4.36
CA THR A 110 3.71 22.36 -4.62
C THR A 110 2.23 22.33 -5.01
N LEU A 111 1.82 21.25 -5.66
CA LEU A 111 0.45 21.06 -6.15
C LEU A 111 -0.48 20.46 -5.07
N ASP A 112 0.02 20.16 -3.87
CA ASP A 112 -0.84 19.64 -2.79
C ASP A 112 -1.82 20.73 -2.29
N PRO A 113 -3.13 20.64 -2.63
CA PRO A 113 -4.10 21.67 -2.27
C PRO A 113 -4.46 21.67 -0.77
N ALA A 114 -4.09 20.62 -0.04
CA ALA A 114 -4.42 20.46 1.37
C ALA A 114 -3.27 20.82 2.31
N SER A 115 -2.08 21.15 1.79
CA SER A 115 -0.97 21.64 2.60
C SER A 115 -1.27 23.01 3.16
N HIS A 116 -0.96 23.23 4.44
CA HIS A 116 -1.19 24.52 5.09
C HIS A 116 -0.25 25.63 4.61
N LEU A 117 0.90 25.26 4.07
CA LEU A 117 1.85 26.16 3.41
C LEU A 117 2.32 25.56 2.09
N VAL A 118 2.73 26.42 1.16
CA VAL A 118 3.31 25.94 -0.10
C VAL A 118 4.60 25.18 0.19
N ASN A 119 4.71 23.96 -0.34
CA ASN A 119 5.87 23.06 -0.19
C ASN A 119 6.16 22.60 1.25
N LEU A 120 5.28 22.86 2.20
CA LEU A 120 5.44 22.42 3.58
C LEU A 120 4.13 21.91 4.16
N GLY A 121 4.14 20.69 4.63
CA GLY A 121 2.94 20.05 5.17
C GLY A 121 3.27 18.82 5.99
N SER A 122 2.34 17.87 6.02
CA SER A 122 2.47 16.63 6.78
C SER A 122 2.37 15.41 5.86
N LYS A 123 2.93 14.29 6.30
CA LYS A 123 2.88 13.00 5.61
C LYS A 123 2.25 11.95 6.49
N LEU A 124 1.55 10.99 5.86
CA LEU A 124 0.94 9.86 6.53
C LEU A 124 1.47 8.55 5.96
N GLY A 125 2.05 7.72 6.82
CA GLY A 125 2.39 6.34 6.54
C GLY A 125 1.43 5.38 7.22
N ILE A 126 1.04 4.32 6.53
CA ILE A 126 0.17 3.25 7.04
C ILE A 126 0.89 1.92 6.88
N ASP A 127 1.17 1.25 7.98
CA ASP A 127 1.69 -0.12 8.01
C ASP A 127 0.54 -1.12 8.00
N ALA A 128 0.20 -1.63 6.83
CA ALA A 128 -0.80 -2.67 6.61
C ALA A 128 -0.17 -4.06 6.41
N THR A 129 1.03 -4.29 6.95
CA THR A 129 1.65 -5.62 6.98
C THR A 129 1.09 -6.47 8.12
N VAL A 130 1.26 -7.79 8.03
CA VAL A 130 0.98 -8.71 9.14
C VAL A 130 1.88 -8.32 10.33
N LYS A 131 1.29 -8.27 11.53
CA LYS A 131 2.02 -7.89 12.74
C LYS A 131 2.60 -9.11 13.44
N TRP A 132 3.81 -8.95 13.92
CA TRP A 132 4.50 -9.97 14.70
C TRP A 132 4.34 -9.67 16.20
N LYS A 133 4.59 -10.70 17.01
CA LYS A 133 4.46 -10.60 18.46
C LYS A 133 5.34 -9.48 19.04
N GLU A 134 6.52 -9.29 18.48
CA GLU A 134 7.48 -8.27 18.86
C GLU A 134 7.02 -6.85 18.55
N GLU A 135 5.99 -6.70 17.69
CA GLU A 135 5.37 -5.41 17.37
C GLU A 135 4.19 -5.06 18.31
N GLY A 136 4.08 -5.79 19.43
CA GLY A 136 3.02 -5.58 20.42
C GLY A 136 1.71 -6.25 20.07
N PHE A 137 1.70 -7.17 19.09
CA PHE A 137 0.52 -7.94 18.74
C PHE A 137 0.47 -9.25 19.55
N ALA A 138 -0.28 -9.23 20.65
CA ALA A 138 -0.33 -10.35 21.59
C ALA A 138 -1.23 -11.52 21.15
N ARG A 139 -2.11 -11.30 20.16
CA ARG A 139 -3.05 -12.30 19.65
C ARG A 139 -2.38 -13.13 18.55
N ALA A 140 -2.83 -14.38 18.38
CA ALA A 140 -2.48 -15.13 17.16
C ALA A 140 -3.03 -14.39 15.93
N TRP A 141 -2.18 -14.24 14.91
CA TRP A 141 -2.65 -13.69 13.63
C TRP A 141 -3.58 -14.72 12.97
N GLN A 142 -4.74 -14.26 12.54
CA GLN A 142 -5.69 -15.14 11.89
C GLN A 142 -5.24 -15.42 10.46
N GLU A 143 -5.35 -16.69 10.07
CA GLU A 143 -5.13 -17.08 8.67
C GLU A 143 -6.28 -16.56 7.81
N VAL A 144 -5.93 -16.20 6.57
CA VAL A 144 -6.94 -15.80 5.59
C VAL A 144 -7.76 -17.03 5.23
N VAL A 145 -9.04 -16.99 5.50
CA VAL A 145 -9.98 -18.06 5.12
C VAL A 145 -10.02 -18.14 3.59
N LYS A 146 -9.67 -19.30 3.06
CA LYS A 146 -9.80 -19.60 1.63
C LYS A 146 -10.68 -20.85 1.50
N PRO A 147 -11.58 -20.89 0.51
CA PRO A 147 -12.29 -22.11 0.21
C PRO A 147 -11.29 -23.21 -0.22
N ASP A 148 -11.63 -24.45 0.05
CA ASP A 148 -10.89 -25.57 -0.53
C ASP A 148 -11.19 -25.70 -2.04
N GLN A 149 -10.35 -26.45 -2.74
CA GLN A 149 -10.46 -26.59 -4.20
C GLN A 149 -11.78 -27.25 -4.66
N GLU A 150 -12.39 -28.11 -3.82
CA GLU A 150 -13.67 -28.74 -4.14
C GLU A 150 -14.80 -27.72 -4.05
N THR A 151 -14.78 -26.89 -3.01
CA THR A 151 -15.73 -25.79 -2.84
C THR A 151 -15.61 -24.76 -3.97
N GLU A 152 -14.38 -24.35 -4.36
CA GLU A 152 -14.17 -23.46 -5.51
C GLU A 152 -14.79 -24.03 -6.79
N LYS A 153 -14.46 -25.28 -7.14
CA LYS A 153 -15.01 -25.97 -8.33
C LYS A 153 -16.53 -26.08 -8.28
N LEU A 154 -17.09 -26.38 -7.09
CA LEU A 154 -18.54 -26.46 -6.92
C LEU A 154 -19.21 -25.11 -7.17
N VAL A 155 -18.66 -24.03 -6.59
CA VAL A 155 -19.18 -22.66 -6.81
C VAL A 155 -19.07 -22.27 -8.27
N ASP A 156 -17.92 -22.48 -8.91
CA ASP A 156 -17.69 -22.18 -10.31
C ASP A 156 -18.69 -22.93 -11.23
N SER A 157 -18.94 -24.21 -10.95
CA SER A 157 -19.89 -25.02 -11.72
C SER A 157 -21.33 -24.50 -11.63
N LYS A 158 -21.70 -23.87 -10.53
CA LYS A 158 -23.03 -23.33 -10.24
C LYS A 158 -23.14 -21.82 -10.43
N TRP A 159 -22.08 -21.14 -10.86
CA TRP A 159 -22.04 -19.69 -10.93
C TRP A 159 -23.24 -19.07 -11.66
N LYS A 160 -23.62 -19.70 -12.79
CA LYS A 160 -24.80 -19.26 -13.57
C LYS A 160 -26.13 -19.45 -12.83
N GLU A 161 -26.24 -20.47 -11.98
CA GLU A 161 -27.44 -20.76 -11.20
C GLU A 161 -27.65 -19.71 -10.09
N TYR A 162 -26.56 -19.09 -9.58
CA TYR A 162 -26.63 -18.06 -8.56
C TYR A 162 -27.13 -16.70 -9.08
N GLY A 163 -27.27 -16.54 -10.40
CA GLY A 163 -27.76 -15.30 -11.01
C GLY A 163 -26.81 -14.11 -10.83
N ILE A 164 -25.54 -14.36 -10.49
CA ILE A 164 -24.52 -13.34 -10.38
C ILE A 164 -23.95 -13.11 -11.77
N THR A 165 -24.18 -11.93 -12.34
CA THR A 165 -23.59 -11.50 -13.61
C THR A 165 -22.35 -10.68 -13.36
N GLU A 166 -21.37 -10.71 -14.28
CA GLU A 166 -20.10 -9.95 -14.16
C GLU A 166 -20.33 -8.43 -14.10
N ASP A 167 -21.52 -7.95 -14.48
CA ASP A 167 -21.90 -6.53 -14.47
C ASP A 167 -22.33 -6.01 -13.07
N SER A 168 -22.28 -6.81 -12.02
CA SER A 168 -22.70 -6.42 -10.66
C SER A 168 -21.57 -5.92 -9.75
N THR A 169 -20.43 -5.55 -10.32
CA THR A 169 -19.32 -4.91 -9.60
C THR A 169 -19.27 -3.42 -9.94
N ASP A 170 -20.21 -2.65 -9.35
CA ASP A 170 -20.06 -1.20 -9.19
C ASP A 170 -19.17 -0.87 -7.98
#